data_bd2e82856d94e6da6912c9bc5830fa30
#
_entry.id   bd2e82856d94e6da6912c9bc5830fa30
#
_cell.length_a   1.000
_cell.length_b   1.000
_cell.length_c   1.000
_cell.angle_alpha   90.00
_cell.angle_beta   90.00
_cell.angle_gamma   90.00
#
_symmetry.space_group_name_H-M   'P 1'
#
loop_
_entity.id
_entity.type
_entity.pdbx_description
1 polymer ?
#
loop_
_entity_poly.entity_id
_entity_poly.type
_entity_poly.pdbx_seq_one_letter_code
_entity_poly.pdbx_strand_id
1 'polypeptide(L)'
;MERPVTAWGRWRAALLVALVVLGLWLRLRGLAAEGFADDEIHKWLAVNRYLHGDFGGDDIEHPMLMKLLIALTLLVGRPLGWAPETITRLPNVLFGALTIWVTAALGRRLFGRSVGLIAAGLVACSTTLIGYQRIAKEDTPLGFFLMLMLLFLCDAKAAADEGKSRTQARYEILCAVSLGAMLASKYFLFFAPIPVLAYLWLLPTGTAWRISPKRWSILLAIAFATFAALDWTPFMPSSWRYGLDYMAEKKTISGSLFFMGRLYHNLPSYWLKGTPPWFYFVFYGVKFGPLTVAFAIVGFGLALWRRAPAHRVLLTWMLWWLLILCASGSKWGRFTLSFTPAFLLCAAYGLVESIRSLARSSTEGLRRGRRSYYLIAGVLLAGLELRVAVEHFPHYRLYVNALGGGDDAVDWYFPHCDYFDTGLREALARVAQTAEPGAEIVSEVDWPVRYYLDRFGRADLTATMLRPEVACASGKVCYVVVQTGRLYFANQAALENLATRTPWYVEPVNGRPTVRIYRLAPGEHPFPAQS
;
A
#
# COMPACT_ATOMS: atom_id res chain seq x y z
N MET A 1 41.87 2.82 -10.11
CA MET A 1 42.16 3.35 -8.76
C MET A 1 40.83 3.87 -8.17
N GLU A 2 40.25 3.14 -7.22
CA GLU A 2 39.08 3.61 -6.47
C GLU A 2 39.52 4.77 -5.58
N ARG A 3 38.83 5.92 -5.72
CA ARG A 3 39.06 7.04 -4.80
C ARG A 3 38.69 6.59 -3.40
N PRO A 4 39.55 6.81 -2.37
CA PRO A 4 39.22 6.42 -1.00
C PRO A 4 37.89 7.04 -0.59
N VAL A 5 37.01 6.22 -0.01
CA VAL A 5 35.70 6.67 0.51
C VAL A 5 36.01 7.70 1.61
N THR A 6 35.76 8.96 1.33
CA THR A 6 36.01 10.06 2.28
C THR A 6 35.17 9.84 3.56
N ALA A 7 35.64 10.30 4.71
CA ALA A 7 34.90 10.22 5.99
C ALA A 7 33.44 10.70 5.83
N TRP A 8 33.20 11.71 5.01
CA TRP A 8 31.87 12.22 4.61
C TRP A 8 31.02 11.19 3.81
N GLY A 9 31.64 10.24 3.12
CA GLY A 9 30.94 9.15 2.45
C GLY A 9 30.47 8.08 3.44
N ARG A 10 31.29 7.79 4.47
CA ARG A 10 31.01 6.74 5.47
C ARG A 10 29.84 7.09 6.37
N TRP A 11 29.76 8.31 6.93
CA TRP A 11 28.66 8.68 7.83
C TRP A 11 27.29 8.71 7.11
N ARG A 12 27.27 9.06 5.81
CA ARG A 12 26.02 9.05 5.02
C ARG A 12 25.52 7.64 4.75
N ALA A 13 26.45 6.72 4.50
CA ALA A 13 26.11 5.29 4.39
C ALA A 13 25.57 4.78 5.73
N ALA A 14 26.22 5.14 6.85
CA ALA A 14 25.77 4.78 8.19
C ALA A 14 24.37 5.37 8.49
N LEU A 15 24.13 6.64 8.12
CA LEU A 15 22.80 7.25 8.26
C LEU A 15 21.74 6.52 7.44
N LEU A 16 22.02 6.15 6.19
CA LEU A 16 21.08 5.39 5.37
C LEU A 16 20.77 4.03 5.99
N VAL A 17 21.79 3.32 6.47
CA VAL A 17 21.59 2.04 7.19
C VAL A 17 20.72 2.27 8.43
N ALA A 18 21.00 3.31 9.23
CA ALA A 18 20.19 3.65 10.40
C ALA A 18 18.72 3.94 10.04
N LEU A 19 18.48 4.66 8.94
CA LEU A 19 17.11 4.92 8.44
C LEU A 19 16.40 3.64 7.99
N VAL A 20 17.12 2.72 7.31
CA VAL A 20 16.54 1.42 6.92
C VAL A 20 16.23 0.58 8.14
N VAL A 21 17.12 0.53 9.13
CA VAL A 21 16.91 -0.21 10.39
C VAL A 21 15.76 0.39 11.18
N LEU A 22 15.69 1.72 11.32
CA LEU A 22 14.56 2.42 11.96
C LEU A 22 13.24 2.11 11.26
N GLY A 23 13.21 2.26 9.93
CA GLY A 23 12.01 2.01 9.14
C GLY A 23 11.57 0.54 9.16
N LEU A 24 12.51 -0.41 9.23
CA LEU A 24 12.24 -1.83 9.44
C LEU A 24 11.64 -2.06 10.84
N TRP A 25 12.24 -1.50 11.87
CA TRP A 25 11.75 -1.63 13.24
C TRP A 25 10.34 -1.06 13.42
N LEU A 26 10.04 0.12 12.86
CA LEU A 26 8.71 0.73 12.91
C LEU A 26 7.65 -0.17 12.23
N ARG A 27 8.02 -0.91 11.19
CA ARG A 27 7.12 -1.84 10.49
C ARG A 27 6.97 -3.18 11.19
N LEU A 28 8.02 -3.67 11.85
CA LEU A 28 7.99 -4.93 12.59
C LEU A 28 7.28 -4.82 13.94
N ARG A 29 7.40 -3.66 14.61
CA ARG A 29 6.86 -3.47 15.96
C ARG A 29 5.36 -3.76 15.99
N GLY A 30 4.93 -4.71 16.84
CA GLY A 30 3.53 -5.09 17.02
C GLY A 30 2.86 -5.54 15.71
N LEU A 31 3.53 -6.33 14.88
CA LEU A 31 3.02 -6.73 13.56
C LEU A 31 1.76 -7.59 13.65
N ALA A 32 1.59 -8.35 14.73
CA ALA A 32 0.39 -9.13 15.03
C ALA A 32 -0.61 -8.42 15.97
N ALA A 33 -0.39 -7.13 16.30
CA ALA A 33 -1.29 -6.38 17.19
C ALA A 33 -2.68 -6.20 16.57
N GLU A 34 -2.77 -6.02 15.25
CA GLU A 34 -4.04 -6.02 14.51
C GLU A 34 -4.33 -7.42 13.95
N GLY A 35 -5.59 -7.84 13.99
CA GLY A 35 -6.07 -9.03 13.30
C GLY A 35 -5.81 -8.98 11.79
N PHE A 36 -6.07 -10.08 11.10
CA PHE A 36 -6.03 -10.10 9.64
C PHE A 36 -7.11 -9.19 9.05
N ALA A 37 -6.74 -8.48 8.01
CA ALA A 37 -7.70 -7.95 7.05
C ALA A 37 -8.22 -9.09 6.12
N ASP A 38 -9.37 -8.88 5.51
CA ASP A 38 -10.05 -9.89 4.69
C ASP A 38 -9.14 -10.55 3.65
N ASP A 39 -8.51 -9.77 2.81
CA ASP A 39 -7.59 -10.25 1.76
C ASP A 39 -6.35 -11.01 2.32
N GLU A 40 -5.96 -10.77 3.58
CA GLU A 40 -4.83 -11.47 4.20
C GLU A 40 -5.20 -12.90 4.59
N ILE A 41 -6.46 -13.13 4.99
CA ILE A 41 -6.97 -14.47 5.30
C ILE A 41 -6.92 -15.36 4.06
N HIS A 42 -7.37 -14.87 2.91
CA HIS A 42 -7.30 -15.63 1.65
C HIS A 42 -5.85 -16.02 1.31
N LYS A 43 -4.89 -15.10 1.50
CA LYS A 43 -3.47 -15.42 1.28
C LYS A 43 -2.95 -16.45 2.27
N TRP A 44 -3.33 -16.34 3.54
CA TRP A 44 -2.97 -17.32 4.57
C TRP A 44 -3.50 -18.71 4.23
N LEU A 45 -4.76 -18.82 3.81
CA LEU A 45 -5.38 -20.09 3.39
C LEU A 45 -4.70 -20.64 2.13
N ALA A 46 -4.50 -19.81 1.10
CA ALA A 46 -3.80 -20.20 -0.13
C ALA A 46 -2.39 -20.73 0.15
N VAL A 47 -1.62 -20.06 1.00
CA VAL A 47 -0.24 -20.47 1.31
C VAL A 47 -0.21 -21.80 2.07
N ASN A 48 -1.16 -22.06 2.98
CA ASN A 48 -1.24 -23.37 3.62
C ASN A 48 -1.54 -24.48 2.62
N ARG A 49 -2.34 -24.24 1.57
CA ARG A 49 -2.58 -25.19 0.46
C ARG A 49 -1.33 -25.41 -0.40
N TYR A 50 -0.55 -24.34 -0.64
CA TYR A 50 0.71 -24.44 -1.40
C TYR A 50 1.71 -25.42 -0.79
N LEU A 51 1.76 -25.55 0.55
CA LEU A 51 2.59 -26.56 1.22
C LEU A 51 2.22 -28.00 0.87
N HIS A 52 1.01 -28.23 0.37
CA HIS A 52 0.51 -29.53 -0.09
C HIS A 52 0.49 -29.65 -1.62
N GLY A 53 1.12 -28.72 -2.34
CA GLY A 53 1.20 -28.70 -3.80
C GLY A 53 -0.08 -28.25 -4.51
N ASP A 54 -1.06 -27.71 -3.77
CA ASP A 54 -2.28 -27.16 -4.34
C ASP A 54 -2.15 -25.65 -4.53
N PHE A 55 -1.95 -25.23 -5.77
CA PHE A 55 -1.78 -23.84 -6.19
C PHE A 55 -3.06 -23.20 -6.73
N GLY A 56 -4.17 -23.94 -6.79
CA GLY A 56 -5.49 -23.44 -7.17
C GLY A 56 -6.33 -23.01 -5.97
N GLY A 57 -7.41 -22.30 -6.21
CA GLY A 57 -8.38 -21.92 -5.18
C GLY A 57 -8.20 -20.54 -4.59
N ASP A 58 -8.07 -20.42 -3.26
CA ASP A 58 -8.09 -19.14 -2.59
C ASP A 58 -7.09 -18.11 -3.16
N ASP A 59 -7.54 -16.86 -3.34
CA ASP A 59 -6.74 -15.73 -3.81
C ASP A 59 -6.10 -15.92 -5.20
N ILE A 60 -6.71 -16.76 -6.06
CA ILE A 60 -6.19 -17.05 -7.41
C ILE A 60 -6.24 -15.83 -8.35
N GLU A 61 -7.09 -14.85 -8.06
CA GLU A 61 -7.21 -13.58 -8.78
C GLU A 61 -6.00 -12.66 -8.57
N HIS A 62 -5.16 -12.93 -7.57
CA HIS A 62 -3.95 -12.20 -7.31
C HIS A 62 -2.70 -12.99 -7.74
N PRO A 63 -1.62 -12.33 -8.22
CA PRO A 63 -0.38 -12.98 -8.59
C PRO A 63 0.24 -13.80 -7.47
N MET A 64 1.05 -14.80 -7.84
CA MET A 64 1.64 -15.74 -6.88
C MET A 64 2.81 -15.18 -6.08
N LEU A 65 3.54 -14.17 -6.59
CA LEU A 65 4.79 -13.70 -5.96
C LEU A 65 4.63 -13.47 -4.45
N MET A 66 3.57 -12.75 -4.05
CA MET A 66 3.35 -12.47 -2.63
C MET A 66 3.08 -13.75 -1.83
N LYS A 67 2.29 -14.67 -2.37
CA LYS A 67 1.98 -15.96 -1.74
C LYS A 67 3.22 -16.85 -1.62
N LEU A 68 4.09 -16.89 -2.63
CA LEU A 68 5.37 -17.62 -2.58
C LEU A 68 6.29 -17.07 -1.49
N LEU A 69 6.36 -15.74 -1.34
CA LEU A 69 7.16 -15.12 -0.30
C LEU A 69 6.58 -15.38 1.10
N ILE A 70 5.26 -15.40 1.25
CA ILE A 70 4.59 -15.80 2.49
C ILE A 70 4.88 -17.28 2.79
N ALA A 71 4.86 -18.18 1.78
CA ALA A 71 5.21 -19.58 1.95
C ALA A 71 6.64 -19.75 2.49
N LEU A 72 7.60 -18.98 1.97
CA LEU A 72 8.97 -18.99 2.50
C LEU A 72 9.03 -18.51 3.96
N THR A 73 8.28 -17.46 4.31
CA THR A 73 8.22 -17.00 5.71
C THR A 73 7.48 -17.98 6.61
N LEU A 74 6.51 -18.72 6.10
CA LEU A 74 5.81 -19.77 6.83
C LEU A 74 6.74 -20.94 7.19
N LEU A 75 7.61 -21.37 6.26
CA LEU A 75 8.59 -22.44 6.51
C LEU A 75 9.54 -22.10 7.67
N VAL A 76 9.84 -20.82 7.85
CA VAL A 76 10.71 -20.35 8.94
C VAL A 76 9.91 -20.01 10.20
N GLY A 77 8.82 -19.29 10.06
CA GLY A 77 8.07 -18.71 11.17
C GLY A 77 7.24 -19.75 11.95
N ARG A 78 6.71 -20.77 11.26
CA ARG A 78 5.90 -21.82 11.91
C ARG A 78 6.69 -22.63 12.95
N PRO A 79 7.91 -23.12 12.66
CA PRO A 79 8.75 -23.79 13.66
C PRO A 79 9.16 -22.88 14.82
N LEU A 80 9.24 -21.56 14.58
CA LEU A 80 9.58 -20.57 15.61
C LEU A 80 8.36 -20.07 16.41
N GLY A 81 7.16 -20.60 16.16
CA GLY A 81 5.94 -20.22 16.86
C GLY A 81 5.45 -18.79 16.56
N TRP A 82 5.81 -18.20 15.42
CA TRP A 82 5.34 -16.87 15.06
C TRP A 82 3.84 -16.85 14.78
N ALA A 83 3.18 -15.77 15.18
CA ALA A 83 1.77 -15.58 14.88
C ALA A 83 1.51 -15.59 13.34
N PRO A 84 0.38 -16.14 12.88
CA PRO A 84 0.01 -16.16 11.46
C PRO A 84 0.07 -14.78 10.80
N GLU A 85 -0.38 -13.74 11.50
CA GLU A 85 -0.32 -12.34 11.05
C GLU A 85 1.12 -11.87 10.80
N THR A 86 2.05 -12.24 11.69
CA THR A 86 3.48 -11.91 11.54
C THR A 86 4.07 -12.59 10.31
N ILE A 87 3.82 -13.90 10.14
CA ILE A 87 4.31 -14.70 9.01
C ILE A 87 3.82 -14.11 7.69
N THR A 88 2.53 -13.81 7.62
CA THR A 88 1.88 -13.32 6.39
C THR A 88 2.35 -11.92 6.01
N ARG A 89 2.62 -11.04 6.98
CA ARG A 89 2.99 -9.63 6.76
C ARG A 89 4.47 -9.39 6.56
N LEU A 90 5.33 -10.31 7.01
CA LEU A 90 6.80 -10.12 7.00
C LEU A 90 7.36 -9.77 5.60
N PRO A 91 6.97 -10.41 4.48
CA PRO A 91 7.46 -10.03 3.16
C PRO A 91 7.20 -8.55 2.83
N ASN A 92 6.00 -8.05 3.13
CA ASN A 92 5.66 -6.65 2.88
C ASN A 92 6.50 -5.69 3.72
N VAL A 93 6.75 -6.03 4.97
CA VAL A 93 7.62 -5.25 5.86
C VAL A 93 9.04 -5.17 5.31
N LEU A 94 9.58 -6.26 4.78
CA LEU A 94 10.90 -6.29 4.17
C LEU A 94 10.97 -5.42 2.90
N PHE A 95 10.00 -5.54 1.98
CA PHE A 95 9.90 -4.65 0.82
C PHE A 95 9.72 -3.20 1.23
N GLY A 96 8.91 -2.91 2.27
CA GLY A 96 8.75 -1.58 2.82
C GLY A 96 10.05 -0.98 3.33
N ALA A 97 10.89 -1.77 4.00
CA ALA A 97 12.23 -1.33 4.43
C ALA A 97 13.18 -1.13 3.25
N LEU A 98 13.18 -2.04 2.28
CA LEU A 98 13.99 -1.90 1.05
C LEU A 98 13.58 -0.70 0.20
N THR A 99 12.30 -0.30 0.24
CA THR A 99 11.79 0.91 -0.41
C THR A 99 12.53 2.17 0.07
N ILE A 100 12.96 2.22 1.34
CA ILE A 100 13.74 3.33 1.91
C ILE A 100 15.08 3.46 1.17
N TRP A 101 15.77 2.34 1.00
CA TRP A 101 17.06 2.30 0.29
C TRP A 101 16.91 2.69 -1.19
N VAL A 102 15.92 2.12 -1.91
CA VAL A 102 15.69 2.43 -3.33
C VAL A 102 15.33 3.89 -3.51
N THR A 103 14.51 4.46 -2.62
CA THR A 103 14.17 5.91 -2.63
C THR A 103 15.43 6.77 -2.48
N ALA A 104 16.31 6.42 -1.53
CA ALA A 104 17.58 7.13 -1.38
C ALA A 104 18.44 7.05 -2.64
N ALA A 105 18.55 5.87 -3.25
CA ALA A 105 19.35 5.63 -4.43
C ALA A 105 18.80 6.37 -5.66
N LEU A 106 17.49 6.30 -5.90
CA LEU A 106 16.81 6.98 -7.01
C LEU A 106 16.86 8.50 -6.81
N GLY A 107 16.55 9.00 -5.61
CA GLY A 107 16.63 10.43 -5.28
C GLY A 107 18.04 10.99 -5.44
N ARG A 108 19.07 10.21 -5.05
CA ARG A 108 20.47 10.56 -5.29
C ARG A 108 20.79 10.67 -6.77
N ARG A 109 20.28 9.75 -7.57
CA ARG A 109 20.52 9.70 -9.01
C ARG A 109 19.84 10.86 -9.74
N LEU A 110 18.60 11.19 -9.37
CA LEU A 110 17.82 12.24 -10.00
C LEU A 110 18.20 13.65 -9.51
N PHE A 111 18.32 13.87 -8.20
CA PHE A 111 18.40 15.20 -7.59
C PHE A 111 19.59 15.40 -6.64
N GLY A 112 20.40 14.37 -6.46
CA GLY A 112 21.60 14.43 -5.63
C GLY A 112 21.38 13.87 -4.21
N ARG A 113 22.53 13.74 -3.49
CA ARG A 113 22.62 12.98 -2.24
C ARG A 113 21.73 13.51 -1.12
N SER A 114 21.57 14.82 -0.98
CA SER A 114 20.74 15.41 0.10
C SER A 114 19.26 15.08 -0.11
N VAL A 115 18.75 15.24 -1.33
CA VAL A 115 17.37 14.88 -1.65
C VAL A 115 17.11 13.40 -1.39
N GLY A 116 18.03 12.51 -1.85
CA GLY A 116 17.89 11.07 -1.61
C GLY A 116 17.82 10.70 -0.13
N LEU A 117 18.68 11.28 0.72
CA LEU A 117 18.69 10.99 2.17
C LEU A 117 17.45 11.54 2.89
N ILE A 118 17.01 12.76 2.54
CA ILE A 118 15.80 13.36 3.13
C ILE A 118 14.57 12.55 2.73
N ALA A 119 14.44 12.19 1.45
CA ALA A 119 13.35 11.35 0.99
C ALA A 119 13.33 9.96 1.68
N ALA A 120 14.51 9.35 1.89
CA ALA A 120 14.64 8.11 2.65
C ALA A 120 14.15 8.27 4.11
N GLY A 121 14.49 9.38 4.76
CA GLY A 121 13.99 9.71 6.11
C GLY A 121 12.47 9.84 6.14
N LEU A 122 11.89 10.55 5.17
CA LEU A 122 10.44 10.68 5.05
C LEU A 122 9.75 9.32 4.80
N VAL A 123 10.30 8.48 3.91
CA VAL A 123 9.78 7.12 3.65
C VAL A 123 9.90 6.22 4.89
N ALA A 124 11.00 6.33 5.65
CA ALA A 124 11.21 5.55 6.86
C ALA A 124 10.16 5.86 7.94
N CYS A 125 9.82 7.15 8.10
CA CYS A 125 8.99 7.66 9.18
C CYS A 125 7.52 7.91 8.79
N SER A 126 7.15 7.83 7.51
CA SER A 126 5.78 8.09 7.05
C SER A 126 4.78 7.12 7.66
N THR A 127 3.88 7.65 8.49
CA THR A 127 2.79 6.92 9.15
C THR A 127 1.94 6.15 8.13
N THR A 128 1.57 6.80 7.04
CA THR A 128 0.78 6.21 5.95
C THR A 128 1.50 5.02 5.31
N LEU A 129 2.80 5.16 4.96
CA LEU A 129 3.56 4.05 4.39
C LEU A 129 3.72 2.89 5.38
N ILE A 130 4.04 3.19 6.64
CA ILE A 130 4.16 2.16 7.69
C ILE A 130 2.85 1.39 7.78
N GLY A 131 1.72 2.08 7.88
CA GLY A 131 0.40 1.46 8.05
C GLY A 131 0.02 0.51 6.91
N TYR A 132 0.18 0.94 5.65
CA TYR A 132 -0.16 0.11 4.50
C TYR A 132 0.88 -0.96 4.17
N GLN A 133 2.16 -0.74 4.46
CA GLN A 133 3.23 -1.74 4.24
C GLN A 133 3.26 -2.86 5.29
N ARG A 134 2.44 -2.77 6.32
CA ARG A 134 2.23 -3.83 7.33
C ARG A 134 1.10 -4.80 6.97
N ILE A 135 0.38 -4.56 5.88
CA ILE A 135 -0.67 -5.46 5.38
C ILE A 135 -0.07 -6.28 4.24
N ALA A 136 -0.38 -7.57 4.19
CA ALA A 136 0.11 -8.47 3.13
C ALA A 136 -0.65 -8.20 1.81
N LYS A 137 -0.20 -7.17 1.10
CA LYS A 137 -0.75 -6.73 -0.19
C LYS A 137 0.31 -6.59 -1.27
N GLU A 138 -0.09 -6.87 -2.48
CA GLU A 138 0.70 -6.84 -3.71
C GLU A 138 1.23 -5.44 -4.04
N ASP A 139 0.63 -4.40 -3.48
CA ASP A 139 0.95 -2.99 -3.78
C ASP A 139 2.33 -2.58 -3.29
N THR A 140 2.84 -3.18 -2.21
CA THR A 140 4.19 -2.90 -1.68
C THR A 140 5.29 -3.41 -2.60
N PRO A 141 5.35 -4.70 -2.98
CA PRO A 141 6.35 -5.17 -3.94
C PRO A 141 6.18 -4.54 -5.33
N LEU A 142 4.96 -4.27 -5.78
CA LEU A 142 4.69 -3.52 -7.02
C LEU A 142 5.43 -2.17 -7.02
N GLY A 143 5.25 -1.35 -5.98
CA GLY A 143 5.89 -0.05 -5.86
C GLY A 143 7.41 -0.16 -5.75
N PHE A 144 7.92 -1.14 -5.01
CA PHE A 144 9.36 -1.42 -4.90
C PHE A 144 9.99 -1.74 -6.25
N PHE A 145 9.42 -2.67 -7.01
CA PHE A 145 9.98 -3.06 -8.31
C PHE A 145 9.84 -1.98 -9.38
N LEU A 146 8.77 -1.17 -9.33
CA LEU A 146 8.64 0.02 -10.19
C LEU A 146 9.79 1.00 -9.95
N MET A 147 10.12 1.28 -8.70
CA MET A 147 11.23 2.18 -8.34
C MET A 147 12.58 1.59 -8.71
N LEU A 148 12.77 0.31 -8.46
CA LEU A 148 14.01 -0.40 -8.79
C LEU A 148 14.26 -0.40 -10.30
N MET A 149 13.21 -0.60 -11.08
CA MET A 149 13.25 -0.51 -12.54
C MET A 149 13.67 0.89 -13.01
N LEU A 150 13.09 1.97 -12.45
CA LEU A 150 13.47 3.34 -12.78
C LEU A 150 14.92 3.65 -12.36
N LEU A 151 15.37 3.13 -11.22
CA LEU A 151 16.75 3.27 -10.76
C LEU A 151 17.73 2.61 -11.77
N PHE A 152 17.46 1.38 -12.16
CA PHE A 152 18.33 0.68 -13.11
C PHE A 152 18.30 1.30 -14.51
N LEU A 153 17.17 1.86 -14.91
CA LEU A 153 17.06 2.64 -16.15
C LEU A 153 18.01 3.86 -16.12
N CYS A 154 17.99 4.61 -15.03
CA CYS A 154 18.88 5.75 -14.83
C CYS A 154 20.37 5.33 -14.74
N ASP A 155 20.64 4.18 -14.14
CA ASP A 155 22.01 3.63 -14.04
C ASP A 155 22.52 3.10 -15.39
N ALA A 156 21.63 2.49 -16.22
CA ALA A 156 21.95 2.10 -17.58
C ALA A 156 22.35 3.31 -18.43
N LYS A 157 21.56 4.41 -18.32
CA LYS A 157 21.88 5.69 -19.02
C LYS A 157 23.24 6.23 -18.59
N ALA A 158 23.53 6.28 -17.29
CA ALA A 158 24.81 6.77 -16.79
C ALA A 158 25.98 5.89 -17.27
N ALA A 159 25.82 4.57 -17.30
CA ALA A 159 26.84 3.66 -17.82
C ALA A 159 27.06 3.84 -19.34
N ALA A 160 25.99 4.12 -20.10
CA ALA A 160 26.06 4.45 -21.53
C ALA A 160 26.85 5.76 -21.76
N ASP A 161 26.56 6.80 -20.96
CA ASP A 161 27.27 8.09 -21.03
C ASP A 161 28.77 7.97 -20.70
N GLU A 162 29.12 7.00 -19.86
CA GLU A 162 30.52 6.67 -19.51
C GLU A 162 31.19 5.71 -20.50
N GLY A 163 30.50 5.26 -21.56
CA GLY A 163 31.00 4.28 -22.53
C GLY A 163 31.18 2.85 -21.99
N LYS A 164 30.58 2.52 -20.83
CA LYS A 164 30.71 1.24 -20.13
C LYS A 164 29.69 0.21 -20.60
N SER A 165 29.82 -0.31 -21.81
CA SER A 165 28.83 -1.17 -22.46
C SER A 165 28.44 -2.41 -21.67
N ARG A 166 29.36 -3.08 -20.96
CA ARG A 166 29.02 -4.24 -20.11
C ARG A 166 28.15 -3.86 -18.90
N THR A 167 28.49 -2.75 -18.25
CA THR A 167 27.73 -2.22 -17.10
C THR A 167 26.35 -1.76 -17.53
N GLN A 168 26.25 -1.08 -18.66
CA GLN A 168 24.98 -0.69 -19.29
C GLN A 168 24.11 -1.92 -19.53
N ALA A 169 24.65 -2.97 -20.19
CA ALA A 169 23.93 -4.20 -20.47
C ALA A 169 23.39 -4.88 -19.20
N ARG A 170 24.20 -4.91 -18.13
CA ARG A 170 23.79 -5.44 -16.83
C ARG A 170 22.58 -4.68 -16.26
N TYR A 171 22.61 -3.34 -16.28
CA TYR A 171 21.50 -2.54 -15.75
C TYR A 171 20.24 -2.65 -16.61
N GLU A 172 20.34 -2.79 -17.93
CA GLU A 172 19.19 -3.05 -18.79
C GLU A 172 18.54 -4.41 -18.48
N ILE A 173 19.33 -5.45 -18.23
CA ILE A 173 18.83 -6.77 -17.78
C ILE A 173 18.14 -6.64 -16.42
N LEU A 174 18.75 -5.94 -15.45
CA LEU A 174 18.15 -5.73 -14.13
C LEU A 174 16.86 -4.91 -14.22
N CYS A 175 16.76 -3.96 -15.15
CA CYS A 175 15.54 -3.24 -15.45
C CYS A 175 14.45 -4.18 -15.98
N ALA A 176 14.78 -5.09 -16.91
CA ALA A 176 13.86 -6.09 -17.45
C ALA A 176 13.38 -7.09 -16.39
N VAL A 177 14.28 -7.58 -15.54
CA VAL A 177 13.94 -8.44 -14.39
C VAL A 177 12.99 -7.70 -13.43
N SER A 178 13.27 -6.42 -13.14
CA SER A 178 12.40 -5.61 -12.28
C SER A 178 11.02 -5.39 -12.88
N LEU A 179 10.91 -5.24 -14.20
CA LEU A 179 9.63 -5.17 -14.91
C LEU A 179 8.83 -6.47 -14.77
N GLY A 180 9.47 -7.63 -14.99
CA GLY A 180 8.82 -8.93 -14.80
C GLY A 180 8.34 -9.16 -13.38
N ALA A 181 9.17 -8.82 -12.37
CA ALA A 181 8.81 -8.93 -10.97
C ALA A 181 7.71 -7.93 -10.55
N MET A 182 7.68 -6.73 -11.13
CA MET A 182 6.60 -5.76 -10.93
C MET A 182 5.25 -6.32 -11.42
N LEU A 183 5.22 -6.92 -12.61
CA LEU A 183 4.01 -7.53 -13.18
C LEU A 183 3.59 -8.78 -12.39
N ALA A 184 4.54 -9.58 -11.91
CA ALA A 184 4.29 -10.72 -11.04
C ALA A 184 3.84 -10.32 -9.62
N SER A 185 4.04 -9.05 -9.23
CA SER A 185 3.49 -8.52 -7.97
C SER A 185 2.01 -8.20 -8.09
N LYS A 186 1.60 -7.55 -9.19
CA LYS A 186 0.21 -7.18 -9.45
C LYS A 186 -0.02 -6.96 -10.94
N TYR A 187 -1.17 -7.40 -11.47
CA TYR A 187 -1.51 -7.29 -12.90
C TYR A 187 -1.78 -5.84 -13.37
N PHE A 188 -0.95 -4.89 -12.88
CA PHE A 188 -1.05 -3.47 -13.26
C PHE A 188 -0.22 -3.19 -14.52
N LEU A 189 -0.58 -3.86 -15.62
CA LEU A 189 0.09 -3.71 -16.92
C LEU A 189 0.16 -2.24 -17.39
N PHE A 190 -0.79 -1.42 -16.98
CA PHE A 190 -0.81 0.02 -17.28
C PHE A 190 0.36 0.80 -16.64
N PHE A 191 1.19 0.20 -15.79
CA PHE A 191 2.44 0.81 -15.33
C PHE A 191 3.64 0.54 -16.26
N ALA A 192 3.53 -0.43 -17.16
CA ALA A 192 4.60 -0.75 -18.12
C ALA A 192 5.00 0.43 -19.05
N PRO A 193 4.14 1.39 -19.43
CA PRO A 193 4.55 2.58 -20.15
C PRO A 193 5.49 3.52 -19.38
N ILE A 194 5.50 3.51 -18.05
CA ILE A 194 6.33 4.43 -17.24
C ILE A 194 7.83 4.32 -17.60
N PRO A 195 8.47 3.13 -17.60
CA PRO A 195 9.88 3.02 -17.97
C PRO A 195 10.14 3.34 -19.44
N VAL A 196 9.20 3.03 -20.33
CA VAL A 196 9.36 3.35 -21.75
C VAL A 196 9.37 4.87 -21.95
N LEU A 197 8.43 5.58 -21.37
CA LEU A 197 8.37 7.05 -21.42
C LEU A 197 9.59 7.68 -20.73
N ALA A 198 10.01 7.15 -19.57
CA ALA A 198 11.22 7.60 -18.89
C ALA A 198 12.47 7.40 -19.76
N TYR A 199 12.59 6.27 -20.46
CA TYR A 199 13.65 6.01 -21.43
C TYR A 199 13.66 7.05 -22.56
N LEU A 200 12.51 7.36 -23.15
CA LEU A 200 12.39 8.37 -24.20
C LEU A 200 12.85 9.77 -23.74
N TRP A 201 12.61 10.14 -22.47
CA TRP A 201 13.10 11.39 -21.90
C TRP A 201 14.61 11.41 -21.62
N LEU A 202 15.23 10.24 -21.42
CA LEU A 202 16.67 10.13 -21.19
C LEU A 202 17.48 10.07 -22.49
N LEU A 203 16.88 9.67 -23.61
CA LEU A 203 17.54 9.53 -24.91
C LEU A 203 18.26 10.79 -25.42
N PRO A 204 17.65 12.01 -25.35
CA PRO A 204 18.26 13.21 -25.93
C PRO A 204 19.45 13.75 -25.13
N THR A 205 19.79 13.16 -23.99
CA THR A 205 20.81 13.68 -23.08
C THR A 205 22.12 12.92 -23.22
N GLY A 206 23.14 13.54 -23.82
CA GLY A 206 24.47 12.97 -23.94
C GLY A 206 24.65 11.99 -25.12
N THR A 207 25.34 10.87 -24.88
CA THR A 207 25.61 9.83 -25.88
C THR A 207 24.32 9.19 -26.40
N ALA A 208 24.34 8.77 -27.67
CA ALA A 208 23.21 8.11 -28.34
C ALA A 208 22.95 6.71 -27.75
N TRP A 209 22.41 6.64 -26.53
CA TRP A 209 21.96 5.38 -25.95
C TRP A 209 20.69 4.92 -26.64
N ARG A 210 20.85 4.03 -27.62
CA ARG A 210 19.73 3.43 -28.35
C ARG A 210 19.71 1.93 -28.14
N ILE A 211 18.57 1.41 -27.72
CA ILE A 211 18.36 -0.03 -27.61
C ILE A 211 17.85 -0.51 -28.97
N SER A 212 18.60 -1.41 -29.63
CA SER A 212 18.20 -1.99 -30.90
C SER A 212 16.94 -2.85 -30.77
N PRO A 213 16.14 -3.05 -31.85
CA PRO A 213 14.97 -3.92 -31.81
C PRO A 213 15.25 -5.33 -31.29
N LYS A 214 16.36 -5.94 -31.74
CA LYS A 214 16.81 -7.25 -31.25
C LYS A 214 17.03 -7.24 -29.73
N ARG A 215 17.64 -6.18 -29.20
CA ARG A 215 17.89 -6.05 -27.76
C ARG A 215 16.61 -5.82 -26.97
N TRP A 216 15.66 -5.03 -27.51
CA TRP A 216 14.31 -4.91 -26.94
C TRP A 216 13.62 -6.27 -26.82
N SER A 217 13.66 -7.09 -27.89
CA SER A 217 13.06 -8.44 -27.84
C SER A 217 13.69 -9.32 -26.75
N ILE A 218 15.02 -9.25 -26.59
CA ILE A 218 15.71 -10.00 -25.51
C ILE A 218 15.27 -9.49 -24.13
N LEU A 219 15.22 -8.18 -23.91
CA LEU A 219 14.82 -7.60 -22.63
C LEU A 219 13.35 -7.93 -22.30
N LEU A 220 12.46 -7.88 -23.28
CA LEU A 220 11.06 -8.30 -23.10
C LEU A 220 10.95 -9.80 -22.80
N ALA A 221 11.75 -10.64 -23.47
CA ALA A 221 11.80 -12.07 -23.16
C ALA A 221 12.29 -12.34 -21.73
N ILE A 222 13.30 -11.60 -21.25
CA ILE A 222 13.76 -11.68 -19.85
C ILE A 222 12.67 -11.23 -18.88
N ALA A 223 11.98 -10.13 -19.17
CA ALA A 223 10.87 -9.66 -18.33
C ALA A 223 9.74 -10.69 -18.28
N PHE A 224 9.36 -11.26 -19.42
CA PHE A 224 8.36 -12.31 -19.49
C PHE A 224 8.78 -13.59 -18.75
N ALA A 225 10.03 -14.06 -18.94
CA ALA A 225 10.57 -15.22 -18.23
C ALA A 225 10.58 -15.01 -16.71
N THR A 226 10.95 -13.80 -16.25
CA THR A 226 10.90 -13.44 -14.83
C THR A 226 9.47 -13.44 -14.31
N PHE A 227 8.53 -12.85 -15.06
CA PHE A 227 7.11 -12.87 -14.74
C PHE A 227 6.60 -14.32 -14.61
N ALA A 228 6.82 -15.15 -15.63
CA ALA A 228 6.36 -16.53 -15.65
C ALA A 228 7.00 -17.41 -14.55
N ALA A 229 8.24 -17.14 -14.18
CA ALA A 229 8.90 -17.84 -13.08
C ALA A 229 8.37 -17.46 -11.69
N LEU A 230 7.91 -16.22 -11.52
CA LEU A 230 7.41 -15.70 -10.25
C LEU A 230 5.88 -15.80 -10.12
N ASP A 231 5.18 -15.94 -11.24
CA ASP A 231 3.73 -16.06 -11.29
C ASP A 231 3.30 -16.92 -12.49
N TRP A 232 2.94 -18.16 -12.22
CA TRP A 232 2.41 -19.05 -13.25
C TRP A 232 0.88 -19.15 -13.23
N THR A 233 0.20 -18.42 -12.34
CA THR A 233 -1.28 -18.36 -12.27
C THR A 233 -1.94 -18.12 -13.64
N PRO A 234 -1.46 -17.16 -14.49
CA PRO A 234 -2.06 -16.94 -15.80
C PRO A 234 -1.94 -18.09 -16.79
N PHE A 235 -1.09 -19.09 -16.50
CA PHE A 235 -0.91 -20.26 -17.36
C PHE A 235 -1.72 -21.47 -16.88
N MET A 236 -2.48 -21.35 -15.78
CA MET A 236 -3.33 -22.39 -15.23
C MET A 236 -4.77 -22.25 -15.77
N PRO A 237 -5.36 -23.29 -16.41
CA PRO A 237 -6.74 -23.22 -16.92
C PRO A 237 -7.79 -22.91 -15.85
N SER A 238 -7.57 -23.36 -14.61
CA SER A 238 -8.44 -23.08 -13.46
C SER A 238 -8.54 -21.61 -13.14
N SER A 239 -7.45 -20.85 -13.32
CA SER A 239 -7.39 -19.41 -13.06
C SER A 239 -8.29 -18.61 -13.99
N TRP A 240 -8.40 -19.02 -15.24
CA TRP A 240 -9.27 -18.35 -16.22
C TRP A 240 -10.74 -18.56 -15.89
N ARG A 241 -11.15 -19.78 -15.51
CA ARG A 241 -12.53 -20.09 -15.09
C ARG A 241 -12.90 -19.27 -13.87
N TYR A 242 -12.07 -19.34 -12.81
CA TYR A 242 -12.27 -18.54 -11.61
C TYR A 242 -12.32 -17.04 -11.90
N GLY A 243 -11.41 -16.53 -12.74
CA GLY A 243 -11.38 -15.12 -13.10
C GLY A 243 -12.65 -14.64 -13.80
N LEU A 244 -13.24 -15.46 -14.66
CA LEU A 244 -14.51 -15.15 -15.34
C LEU A 244 -15.68 -15.14 -14.35
N ASP A 245 -15.76 -16.14 -13.47
CA ASP A 245 -16.80 -16.26 -12.45
C ASP A 245 -16.71 -15.10 -11.45
N TYR A 246 -15.50 -14.80 -10.95
CA TYR A 246 -15.24 -13.67 -10.06
C TYR A 246 -15.60 -12.31 -10.68
N MET A 247 -15.28 -12.11 -11.97
CA MET A 247 -15.66 -10.88 -12.69
C MET A 247 -17.18 -10.76 -12.85
N ALA A 248 -17.88 -11.86 -13.05
CA ALA A 248 -19.34 -11.90 -13.11
C ALA A 248 -19.96 -11.57 -11.74
N GLU A 249 -19.44 -12.14 -10.67
CA GLU A 249 -19.91 -11.94 -9.29
C GLU A 249 -19.62 -10.53 -8.76
N LYS A 250 -18.43 -9.98 -9.02
CA LYS A 250 -18.08 -8.60 -8.60
C LYS A 250 -18.94 -7.51 -9.23
N LYS A 251 -19.55 -7.77 -10.37
CA LYS A 251 -20.52 -6.81 -10.96
C LYS A 251 -21.75 -6.62 -10.08
N THR A 252 -22.03 -7.55 -9.19
CA THR A 252 -23.29 -7.57 -8.40
C THR A 252 -23.11 -7.18 -6.93
N ILE A 253 -21.97 -7.38 -6.26
CA ILE A 253 -21.93 -7.43 -4.78
C ILE A 253 -21.08 -6.39 -4.07
N SER A 254 -19.92 -5.96 -4.57
CA SER A 254 -18.95 -5.24 -3.71
C SER A 254 -18.39 -3.94 -4.24
N GLY A 255 -19.03 -3.34 -5.19
CA GLY A 255 -18.53 -2.15 -5.85
C GLY A 255 -18.78 -0.83 -5.12
N SER A 256 -18.70 -0.77 -3.79
CA SER A 256 -18.96 0.48 -3.02
C SER A 256 -17.71 0.95 -2.28
N LEU A 257 -17.55 2.25 -2.15
CA LEU A 257 -16.56 2.90 -1.30
C LEU A 257 -17.17 4.14 -0.65
N PHE A 258 -17.04 4.26 0.66
CA PHE A 258 -17.40 5.47 1.38
C PHE A 258 -16.22 6.46 1.32
N PHE A 259 -16.51 7.69 0.91
CA PHE A 259 -15.53 8.75 0.79
C PHE A 259 -16.18 10.11 1.05
N MET A 260 -15.62 10.88 1.99
CA MET A 260 -16.09 12.21 2.38
C MET A 260 -17.61 12.25 2.66
N GLY A 261 -18.07 11.38 3.55
CA GLY A 261 -19.45 11.35 3.99
C GLY A 261 -20.44 10.73 2.99
N ARG A 262 -19.96 10.14 1.86
CA ARG A 262 -20.83 9.63 0.80
C ARG A 262 -20.37 8.29 0.25
N LEU A 263 -21.32 7.43 -0.11
CA LEU A 263 -21.06 6.19 -0.84
C LEU A 263 -20.94 6.44 -2.35
N TYR A 264 -19.97 5.77 -2.95
CA TYR A 264 -19.74 5.78 -4.39
C TYR A 264 -19.59 4.37 -4.91
N HIS A 265 -19.94 4.14 -6.18
CA HIS A 265 -19.54 2.93 -6.87
C HIS A 265 -18.02 2.89 -7.04
N ASN A 266 -17.39 1.75 -6.75
CA ASN A 266 -15.94 1.56 -6.75
C ASN A 266 -15.52 0.43 -7.69
N LEU A 267 -15.98 0.48 -8.94
CA LEU A 267 -15.72 -0.52 -9.97
C LEU A 267 -14.71 0.00 -11.01
N PRO A 268 -13.70 -0.78 -11.42
CA PRO A 268 -12.73 -0.38 -12.44
C PRO A 268 -13.38 0.08 -13.76
N SER A 269 -14.50 -0.54 -14.14
CA SER A 269 -15.25 -0.23 -15.37
C SER A 269 -15.96 1.13 -15.36
N TYR A 270 -16.07 1.78 -14.19
CA TYR A 270 -16.75 3.08 -14.05
C TYR A 270 -15.74 4.23 -14.22
N TRP A 271 -15.11 4.32 -15.37
CA TRP A 271 -14.21 5.42 -15.69
C TRP A 271 -14.89 6.77 -15.49
N LEU A 272 -14.28 7.63 -14.66
CA LEU A 272 -14.76 8.98 -14.31
C LEU A 272 -16.15 9.05 -13.65
N LYS A 273 -16.86 7.93 -13.48
CA LYS A 273 -18.24 7.88 -12.94
C LYS A 273 -18.34 7.22 -11.56
N GLY A 274 -17.31 6.53 -11.09
CA GLY A 274 -17.27 5.89 -9.78
C GLY A 274 -16.80 6.82 -8.68
N THR A 275 -15.92 6.32 -7.82
CA THR A 275 -15.25 7.14 -6.79
C THR A 275 -14.55 8.34 -7.45
N PRO A 276 -14.73 9.58 -6.92
CA PRO A 276 -14.33 10.81 -7.59
C PRO A 276 -12.84 10.87 -7.99
N PRO A 277 -12.49 11.50 -9.14
CA PRO A 277 -11.10 11.65 -9.59
C PRO A 277 -10.17 12.34 -8.57
N TRP A 278 -10.71 13.22 -7.73
CA TRP A 278 -9.93 13.94 -6.72
C TRP A 278 -9.63 13.13 -5.44
N PHE A 279 -10.06 11.88 -5.34
CA PHE A 279 -9.84 11.00 -4.19
C PHE A 279 -8.38 11.01 -3.71
N TYR A 280 -7.43 10.85 -4.62
CA TYR A 280 -6.01 10.81 -4.25
C TYR A 280 -5.43 12.17 -3.87
N PHE A 281 -5.96 13.27 -4.40
CA PHE A 281 -5.53 14.61 -3.97
C PHE A 281 -5.96 14.87 -2.52
N VAL A 282 -7.19 14.49 -2.16
CA VAL A 282 -7.65 14.55 -0.76
C VAL A 282 -6.80 13.60 0.09
N PHE A 283 -6.56 12.38 -0.37
CA PHE A 283 -5.74 11.41 0.36
C PHE A 283 -4.35 11.99 0.71
N TYR A 284 -3.64 12.55 -0.26
CA TYR A 284 -2.33 13.17 -0.01
C TYR A 284 -2.44 14.43 0.85
N GLY A 285 -3.50 15.19 0.72
CA GLY A 285 -3.75 16.39 1.54
C GLY A 285 -3.95 16.10 3.03
N VAL A 286 -4.58 14.98 3.39
CA VAL A 286 -4.97 14.69 4.78
C VAL A 286 -4.17 13.56 5.45
N LYS A 287 -3.48 12.70 4.67
CA LYS A 287 -2.73 11.53 5.19
C LYS A 287 -1.23 11.76 5.38
N PHE A 288 -0.74 12.96 5.14
CA PHE A 288 0.67 13.34 5.32
C PHE A 288 0.77 14.62 6.11
N GLY A 289 1.89 14.83 6.80
CA GLY A 289 2.11 16.07 7.56
C GLY A 289 1.98 17.31 6.68
N PRO A 290 1.34 18.39 7.14
CA PRO A 290 1.09 19.61 6.34
C PRO A 290 2.33 20.19 5.68
N LEU A 291 3.47 20.20 6.38
CA LEU A 291 4.75 20.67 5.83
C LEU A 291 5.28 19.76 4.72
N THR A 292 5.11 18.43 4.88
CA THR A 292 5.48 17.45 3.84
C THR A 292 4.66 17.70 2.57
N VAL A 293 3.34 17.94 2.72
CA VAL A 293 2.45 18.29 1.60
C VAL A 293 2.89 19.60 0.94
N ALA A 294 3.14 20.64 1.72
CA ALA A 294 3.56 21.94 1.18
C ALA A 294 4.86 21.83 0.37
N PHE A 295 5.88 21.14 0.90
CA PHE A 295 7.13 20.96 0.16
C PHE A 295 6.96 20.02 -1.05
N ALA A 296 6.05 19.04 -1.03
CA ALA A 296 5.74 18.22 -2.19
C ALA A 296 5.13 19.05 -3.33
N ILE A 297 4.21 19.96 -3.00
CA ILE A 297 3.61 20.89 -3.98
C ILE A 297 4.69 21.80 -4.58
N VAL A 298 5.56 22.40 -3.76
CA VAL A 298 6.69 23.20 -4.23
C VAL A 298 7.62 22.40 -5.14
N GLY A 299 7.99 21.18 -4.73
CA GLY A 299 8.86 20.31 -5.52
C GLY A 299 8.24 19.88 -6.84
N PHE A 300 6.96 19.57 -6.86
CA PHE A 300 6.21 19.24 -8.08
C PHE A 300 6.14 20.44 -9.02
N GLY A 301 5.79 21.63 -8.51
CA GLY A 301 5.77 22.88 -9.30
C GLY A 301 7.14 23.22 -9.91
N LEU A 302 8.22 23.07 -9.12
CA LEU A 302 9.58 23.25 -9.62
C LEU A 302 9.97 22.22 -10.70
N ALA A 303 9.51 20.97 -10.56
CA ALA A 303 9.76 19.93 -11.56
C ALA A 303 9.03 20.25 -12.88
N LEU A 304 7.80 20.73 -12.81
CA LEU A 304 7.03 21.19 -13.98
C LEU A 304 7.69 22.39 -14.69
N TRP A 305 8.26 23.31 -13.90
CA TRP A 305 8.91 24.52 -14.46
C TRP A 305 10.26 24.18 -15.10
N ARG A 306 11.14 23.43 -14.40
CA ARG A 306 12.51 23.19 -14.87
C ARG A 306 12.63 22.20 -16.00
N ARG A 307 11.80 21.17 -16.05
CA ARG A 307 11.69 20.15 -17.11
C ARG A 307 13.01 19.48 -17.55
N ALA A 308 14.06 19.51 -16.70
CA ALA A 308 15.30 18.78 -16.97
C ALA A 308 15.02 17.25 -16.99
N PRO A 309 15.88 16.41 -17.59
CA PRO A 309 15.62 14.97 -17.74
C PRO A 309 15.23 14.26 -16.45
N ALA A 310 15.91 14.54 -15.33
CA ALA A 310 15.55 13.99 -14.02
C ALA A 310 14.13 14.37 -13.57
N HIS A 311 13.72 15.62 -13.81
CA HIS A 311 12.35 16.07 -13.51
C HIS A 311 11.34 15.37 -14.40
N ARG A 312 11.64 15.19 -15.69
CA ARG A 312 10.74 14.52 -16.64
C ARG A 312 10.53 13.06 -16.26
N VAL A 313 11.57 12.34 -15.80
CA VAL A 313 11.44 10.96 -15.29
C VAL A 313 10.49 10.91 -14.09
N LEU A 314 10.69 11.80 -13.11
CA LEU A 314 9.80 11.87 -11.94
C LEU A 314 8.37 12.25 -12.32
N LEU A 315 8.20 13.27 -13.18
CA LEU A 315 6.89 13.70 -13.66
C LEU A 315 6.17 12.62 -14.48
N THR A 316 6.90 11.86 -15.30
CA THR A 316 6.32 10.72 -16.04
C THR A 316 5.72 9.72 -15.08
N TRP A 317 6.46 9.32 -14.04
CA TRP A 317 5.92 8.43 -13.02
C TRP A 317 4.67 9.01 -12.37
N MET A 318 4.74 10.25 -11.87
CA MET A 318 3.64 10.88 -11.14
C MET A 318 2.41 11.13 -12.01
N LEU A 319 2.58 11.75 -13.17
CA LEU A 319 1.47 12.14 -14.06
C LEU A 319 0.80 10.92 -14.69
N TRP A 320 1.57 9.91 -15.07
CA TRP A 320 1.00 8.67 -15.61
C TRP A 320 0.18 7.93 -14.55
N TRP A 321 0.71 7.84 -13.33
CA TRP A 321 -0.01 7.24 -12.21
C TRP A 321 -1.32 7.97 -11.92
N LEU A 322 -1.26 9.31 -11.81
CA LEU A 322 -2.44 10.14 -11.57
C LEU A 322 -3.45 10.01 -12.72
N LEU A 323 -3.01 10.06 -13.97
CA LEU A 323 -3.88 9.92 -15.14
C LEU A 323 -4.72 8.64 -15.06
N ILE A 324 -4.09 7.51 -14.83
CA ILE A 324 -4.77 6.21 -14.84
C ILE A 324 -5.64 6.02 -13.59
N LEU A 325 -5.08 6.24 -12.41
CA LEU A 325 -5.79 5.92 -11.17
C LEU A 325 -6.82 6.98 -10.76
N CYS A 326 -6.64 8.23 -11.13
CA CYS A 326 -7.70 9.23 -10.96
C CYS A 326 -8.86 9.02 -11.95
N ALA A 327 -8.60 8.55 -13.16
CA ALA A 327 -9.63 8.24 -14.14
C ALA A 327 -10.39 6.93 -13.84
N SER A 328 -9.75 5.93 -13.23
CA SER A 328 -10.39 4.67 -12.83
C SER A 328 -11.54 4.93 -11.85
N GLY A 329 -12.65 4.22 -11.99
CA GLY A 329 -13.76 4.27 -11.03
C GLY A 329 -13.46 3.58 -9.72
N SER A 330 -12.48 2.66 -9.69
CA SER A 330 -12.05 1.95 -8.48
C SER A 330 -10.83 2.62 -7.85
N LYS A 331 -10.93 3.01 -6.58
CA LYS A 331 -9.88 3.67 -5.81
C LYS A 331 -9.71 3.02 -4.45
N TRP A 332 -8.44 2.86 -4.05
CA TRP A 332 -8.06 2.30 -2.75
C TRP A 332 -6.87 3.06 -2.18
N GLY A 333 -6.86 3.29 -0.87
CA GLY A 333 -5.74 3.93 -0.20
C GLY A 333 -4.41 3.20 -0.43
N ARG A 334 -4.42 1.85 -0.48
CA ARG A 334 -3.22 1.03 -0.74
C ARG A 334 -2.58 1.25 -2.12
N PHE A 335 -3.33 1.68 -3.13
CA PHE A 335 -2.75 1.95 -4.46
C PHE A 335 -1.72 3.09 -4.42
N THR A 336 -1.81 3.98 -3.42
CA THR A 336 -0.85 5.07 -3.20
C THR A 336 0.56 4.58 -2.88
N LEU A 337 0.75 3.31 -2.46
CA LEU A 337 2.08 2.76 -2.16
C LEU A 337 3.05 2.84 -3.33
N SER A 338 2.56 2.72 -4.56
CA SER A 338 3.37 2.85 -5.79
C SER A 338 3.62 4.31 -6.21
N PHE A 339 3.00 5.30 -5.57
CA PHE A 339 3.15 6.73 -5.86
C PHE A 339 3.83 7.50 -4.72
N THR A 340 3.58 7.13 -3.48
CA THR A 340 4.04 7.87 -2.29
C THR A 340 5.55 8.13 -2.27
N PRO A 341 6.44 7.20 -2.69
CA PRO A 341 7.87 7.51 -2.76
C PRO A 341 8.20 8.65 -3.74
N ALA A 342 7.47 8.78 -4.86
CA ALA A 342 7.63 9.92 -5.78
C ALA A 342 7.16 11.23 -5.15
N PHE A 343 6.03 11.21 -4.44
CA PHE A 343 5.51 12.34 -3.68
C PHE A 343 6.52 12.80 -2.62
N LEU A 344 7.11 11.88 -1.85
CA LEU A 344 8.12 12.19 -0.83
C LEU A 344 9.47 12.63 -1.43
N LEU A 345 9.82 12.16 -2.63
CA LEU A 345 10.94 12.70 -3.42
C LEU A 345 10.68 14.16 -3.82
N CYS A 346 9.45 14.50 -4.24
CA CYS A 346 9.06 15.89 -4.49
C CYS A 346 9.16 16.73 -3.22
N ALA A 347 8.71 16.23 -2.07
CA ALA A 347 8.80 16.95 -0.79
C ALA A 347 10.27 17.23 -0.42
N ALA A 348 11.14 16.22 -0.51
CA ALA A 348 12.57 16.37 -0.25
C ALA A 348 13.24 17.34 -1.24
N TYR A 349 12.87 17.27 -2.52
CA TYR A 349 13.37 18.17 -3.55
C TYR A 349 12.90 19.61 -3.31
N GLY A 350 11.62 19.81 -3.02
CA GLY A 350 11.05 21.12 -2.68
C GLY A 350 11.70 21.76 -1.48
N LEU A 351 11.90 21.01 -0.38
CA LEU A 351 12.62 21.47 0.81
C LEU A 351 14.05 21.94 0.47
N VAL A 352 14.81 21.11 -0.27
CA VAL A 352 16.21 21.44 -0.63
C VAL A 352 16.28 22.68 -1.51
N GLU A 353 15.38 22.84 -2.48
CA GLU A 353 15.36 24.00 -3.38
C GLU A 353 14.89 25.27 -2.67
N SER A 354 13.92 25.18 -1.76
CA SER A 354 13.49 26.31 -0.92
C SER A 354 14.65 26.86 -0.09
N ILE A 355 15.40 25.99 0.61
CA ILE A 355 16.58 26.40 1.37
C ILE A 355 17.68 26.94 0.43
N ARG A 356 17.86 26.35 -0.74
CA ARG A 356 18.83 26.82 -1.76
C ARG A 356 18.48 28.22 -2.25
N SER A 357 17.21 28.50 -2.46
CA SER A 357 16.73 29.82 -2.87
C SER A 357 16.99 30.86 -1.79
N LEU A 358 16.62 30.58 -0.54
CA LEU A 358 16.87 31.43 0.61
C LEU A 358 18.37 31.71 0.82
N ALA A 359 19.23 30.69 0.66
CA ALA A 359 20.68 30.87 0.81
C ALA A 359 21.32 31.68 -0.33
N ARG A 360 20.70 31.82 -1.50
CA ARG A 360 21.20 32.66 -2.60
C ARG A 360 21.01 34.15 -2.32
N SER A 361 19.93 34.51 -1.64
CA SER A 361 19.59 35.88 -1.27
C SER A 361 20.23 36.34 0.05
N SER A 362 20.99 35.46 0.72
CA SER A 362 21.50 35.69 2.07
C SER A 362 23.04 35.86 2.13
N THR A 363 23.55 36.21 3.31
CA THR A 363 24.98 36.40 3.62
C THR A 363 25.87 35.17 3.36
N GLU A 364 27.18 35.40 3.24
CA GLU A 364 28.17 34.36 2.90
C GLU A 364 28.19 33.17 3.88
N GLY A 365 27.87 33.41 5.16
CA GLY A 365 27.79 32.36 6.19
C GLY A 365 26.71 31.31 5.89
N LEU A 366 25.53 31.74 5.45
CA LEU A 366 24.43 30.81 5.02
C LEU A 366 24.80 30.02 3.77
N ARG A 367 25.58 30.61 2.87
CA ARG A 367 26.09 29.91 1.67
C ARG A 367 27.06 28.78 2.02
N ARG A 368 27.97 28.98 3.00
CA ARG A 368 28.94 27.97 3.46
C ARG A 368 28.25 26.83 4.23
N GLY A 369 27.29 27.13 5.11
CA GLY A 369 26.54 26.14 5.93
C GLY A 369 25.42 25.37 5.20
N ARG A 370 25.12 25.72 3.96
CA ARG A 370 23.94 25.24 3.19
C ARG A 370 23.66 23.75 3.28
N ARG A 371 24.68 22.90 3.21
CA ARG A 371 24.51 21.43 3.26
C ARG A 371 24.06 20.94 4.63
N SER A 372 24.49 21.56 5.70
CA SER A 372 24.06 21.23 7.07
C SER A 372 22.60 21.64 7.28
N TYR A 373 22.19 22.81 6.76
CA TYR A 373 20.79 23.24 6.83
C TYR A 373 19.83 22.30 6.12
N TYR A 374 20.20 21.73 4.96
CA TYR A 374 19.36 20.69 4.31
C TYR A 374 19.14 19.49 5.20
N LEU A 375 20.19 19.01 5.86
CA LEU A 375 20.11 17.83 6.72
C LEU A 375 19.33 18.11 7.99
N ILE A 376 19.58 19.25 8.65
CA ILE A 376 18.83 19.67 9.85
C ILE A 376 17.34 19.78 9.53
N ALA A 377 16.98 20.51 8.49
CA ALA A 377 15.57 20.65 8.08
C ALA A 377 14.94 19.30 7.68
N GLY A 378 15.71 18.44 7.00
CA GLY A 378 15.26 17.09 6.66
C GLY A 378 15.05 16.21 7.89
N VAL A 379 15.93 16.28 8.89
CA VAL A 379 15.79 15.55 10.16
C VAL A 379 14.58 16.08 10.94
N LEU A 380 14.38 17.39 10.99
CA LEU A 380 13.20 17.98 11.64
C LEU A 380 11.91 17.54 10.96
N LEU A 381 11.84 17.57 9.62
CA LEU A 381 10.65 17.14 8.88
C LEU A 381 10.38 15.65 9.07
N ALA A 382 11.41 14.79 8.98
CA ALA A 382 11.28 13.36 9.24
C ALA A 382 10.94 13.08 10.72
N GLY A 383 11.42 13.90 11.65
CA GLY A 383 11.09 13.82 13.07
C GLY A 383 9.62 14.12 13.37
N LEU A 384 9.02 15.06 12.65
CA LEU A 384 7.59 15.33 12.74
C LEU A 384 6.77 14.12 12.26
N GLU A 385 7.14 13.51 11.13
CA GLU A 385 6.49 12.28 10.63
C GLU A 385 6.69 11.11 11.61
N LEU A 386 7.89 10.96 12.20
CA LEU A 386 8.19 9.95 13.21
C LEU A 386 7.33 10.12 14.46
N ARG A 387 7.17 11.35 14.95
CA ARG A 387 6.30 11.65 16.09
C ARG A 387 4.88 11.12 15.83
N VAL A 388 4.31 11.47 14.69
CA VAL A 388 2.99 10.99 14.28
C VAL A 388 2.93 9.46 14.23
N ALA A 389 3.97 8.81 13.68
CA ALA A 389 4.03 7.36 13.63
C ALA A 389 4.11 6.71 15.03
N VAL A 390 4.77 7.35 15.99
CA VAL A 390 4.83 6.85 17.38
C VAL A 390 3.47 7.00 18.08
N GLU A 391 2.79 8.13 17.86
CA GLU A 391 1.48 8.44 18.46
C GLU A 391 0.37 7.51 17.95
N HIS A 392 0.43 7.06 16.67
CA HIS A 392 -0.61 6.22 16.05
C HIS A 392 -0.30 4.72 16.08
N PHE A 393 0.70 4.28 16.82
CA PHE A 393 0.97 2.86 16.98
C PHE A 393 -0.15 2.15 17.77
N PRO A 394 -0.60 0.96 17.35
CA PRO A 394 -0.26 0.20 16.15
C PRO A 394 -1.12 0.56 14.92
N HIS A 395 -2.11 1.43 15.05
CA HIS A 395 -3.16 1.71 14.08
C HIS A 395 -2.81 2.91 13.18
N TYR A 396 -1.67 2.85 12.51
CA TYR A 396 -1.09 3.95 11.72
C TYR A 396 -2.00 4.50 10.61
N ARG A 397 -2.93 3.68 10.09
CA ARG A 397 -3.86 4.08 9.03
C ARG A 397 -4.92 5.06 9.51
N LEU A 398 -5.21 5.09 10.82
CA LEU A 398 -6.22 5.98 11.41
C LEU A 398 -5.76 7.43 11.55
N TYR A 399 -4.55 7.76 11.10
CA TYR A 399 -4.05 9.13 11.10
C TYR A 399 -4.76 10.00 10.07
N VAL A 400 -5.18 11.19 10.50
CA VAL A 400 -5.59 12.32 9.66
C VAL A 400 -4.89 13.57 10.20
N ASN A 401 -4.29 14.38 9.32
CA ASN A 401 -3.57 15.56 9.75
C ASN A 401 -4.51 16.69 10.23
N ALA A 402 -3.94 17.72 10.87
CA ALA A 402 -4.72 18.84 11.41
C ALA A 402 -5.48 19.64 10.34
N LEU A 403 -5.00 19.68 9.08
CA LEU A 403 -5.74 20.35 7.98
C LEU A 403 -6.99 19.55 7.56
N GLY A 404 -6.97 18.24 7.77
CA GLY A 404 -8.11 17.35 7.54
C GLY A 404 -9.07 17.26 8.74
N GLY A 405 -8.83 17.99 9.82
CA GLY A 405 -9.65 17.94 11.04
C GLY A 405 -9.10 16.99 12.12
N GLY A 406 -7.89 16.44 11.93
CA GLY A 406 -7.29 15.50 12.87
C GLY A 406 -7.97 14.13 12.88
N ASP A 407 -7.64 13.32 13.89
CA ASP A 407 -8.15 11.96 13.99
C ASP A 407 -9.68 11.89 14.12
N ASP A 408 -10.33 12.97 14.58
CA ASP A 408 -11.79 13.04 14.66
C ASP A 408 -12.48 12.95 13.30
N ALA A 409 -11.78 13.22 12.22
CA ALA A 409 -12.30 13.15 10.87
C ALA A 409 -12.02 11.81 10.14
N VAL A 410 -11.42 10.81 10.79
CA VAL A 410 -11.11 9.51 10.19
C VAL A 410 -12.31 8.86 9.53
N ASP A 411 -13.46 8.83 10.22
CA ASP A 411 -14.70 8.21 9.73
C ASP A 411 -15.29 8.92 8.51
N TRP A 412 -14.88 10.16 8.29
CA TRP A 412 -15.39 10.98 7.19
C TRP A 412 -14.69 10.70 5.86
N TYR A 413 -13.36 10.47 5.89
CA TYR A 413 -12.57 10.41 4.65
C TYR A 413 -12.57 9.04 3.99
N PHE A 414 -11.95 8.03 4.63
CA PHE A 414 -11.62 6.75 3.99
C PHE A 414 -11.85 5.56 4.92
N PRO A 415 -13.00 5.45 5.61
CA PRO A 415 -13.15 4.43 6.66
C PRO A 415 -12.86 3.01 6.16
N HIS A 416 -13.29 2.65 4.95
CA HIS A 416 -12.99 1.33 4.39
C HIS A 416 -11.48 1.07 4.24
N CYS A 417 -10.72 2.07 3.78
CA CYS A 417 -9.28 1.95 3.61
C CYS A 417 -8.51 2.01 4.94
N ASP A 418 -9.00 2.82 5.88
CA ASP A 418 -8.30 3.14 7.11
C ASP A 418 -8.51 2.09 8.20
N TYR A 419 -9.74 1.66 8.41
CA TYR A 419 -10.05 0.61 9.39
C TYR A 419 -9.61 -0.77 8.90
N PHE A 420 -10.01 -1.17 7.72
CA PHE A 420 -9.63 -2.41 7.06
C PHE A 420 -9.64 -3.62 8.01
N ASP A 421 -10.82 -3.90 8.60
CA ASP A 421 -11.12 -4.95 9.59
C ASP A 421 -10.40 -4.81 10.96
N THR A 422 -9.88 -3.62 11.27
CA THR A 422 -9.32 -3.33 12.60
C THR A 422 -10.38 -3.53 13.69
N GLY A 423 -10.04 -4.30 14.74
CA GLY A 423 -10.92 -4.61 15.86
C GLY A 423 -11.83 -5.82 15.64
N LEU A 424 -11.93 -6.37 14.43
CA LEU A 424 -12.81 -7.51 14.14
C LEU A 424 -12.41 -8.77 14.93
N ARG A 425 -11.11 -9.10 14.98
CA ARG A 425 -10.61 -10.25 15.74
C ARG A 425 -10.99 -10.16 17.21
N GLU A 426 -10.80 -9.00 17.82
CA GLU A 426 -11.06 -8.73 19.23
C GLU A 426 -12.56 -8.81 19.53
N ALA A 427 -13.39 -8.21 18.69
CA ALA A 427 -14.83 -8.26 18.78
C ALA A 427 -15.37 -9.70 18.66
N LEU A 428 -14.85 -10.48 17.70
CA LEU A 428 -15.22 -11.90 17.54
C LEU A 428 -14.71 -12.79 18.65
N ALA A 429 -13.57 -12.48 19.27
CA ALA A 429 -13.11 -13.18 20.46
C ALA A 429 -14.10 -13.00 21.63
N ARG A 430 -14.71 -11.81 21.75
CA ARG A 430 -15.76 -11.56 22.76
C ARG A 430 -17.02 -12.38 22.45
N VAL A 431 -17.44 -12.43 21.18
CA VAL A 431 -18.58 -13.28 20.75
C VAL A 431 -18.28 -14.75 21.04
N ALA A 432 -17.09 -15.23 20.70
CA ALA A 432 -16.69 -16.62 20.92
C ALA A 432 -16.75 -17.05 22.38
N GLN A 433 -16.47 -16.13 23.31
CA GLN A 433 -16.51 -16.40 24.76
C GLN A 433 -17.93 -16.39 25.34
N THR A 434 -18.87 -15.67 24.73
CA THR A 434 -20.14 -15.33 25.40
C THR A 434 -21.39 -15.69 24.63
N ALA A 435 -21.29 -15.96 23.31
CA ALA A 435 -22.46 -16.32 22.48
C ALA A 435 -23.01 -17.71 22.87
N GLU A 436 -24.32 -17.82 22.85
CA GLU A 436 -25.05 -19.06 23.08
C GLU A 436 -24.65 -20.13 22.05
N PRO A 437 -24.63 -21.43 22.44
CA PRO A 437 -24.34 -22.50 21.51
C PRO A 437 -25.29 -22.48 20.31
N GLY A 438 -24.72 -22.61 19.12
CA GLY A 438 -25.47 -22.64 17.86
C GLY A 438 -26.06 -21.30 17.41
N ALA A 439 -25.65 -20.15 18.02
CA ALA A 439 -26.08 -18.83 17.60
C ALA A 439 -25.58 -18.50 16.18
N GLU A 440 -26.31 -17.59 15.52
CA GLU A 440 -25.96 -17.09 14.20
C GLU A 440 -25.18 -15.79 14.32
N ILE A 441 -24.05 -15.69 13.59
CA ILE A 441 -23.20 -14.49 13.52
C ILE A 441 -23.32 -13.90 12.13
N VAL A 442 -23.89 -12.71 12.04
CA VAL A 442 -24.14 -12.00 10.77
C VAL A 442 -23.15 -10.86 10.61
N SER A 443 -22.52 -10.76 9.45
CA SER A 443 -21.59 -9.67 9.13
C SER A 443 -21.67 -9.32 7.64
N GLU A 444 -21.19 -8.14 7.27
CA GLU A 444 -21.12 -7.69 5.88
C GLU A 444 -20.28 -8.65 5.00
N VAL A 445 -19.32 -9.33 5.61
CA VAL A 445 -18.44 -10.33 4.99
C VAL A 445 -18.32 -11.51 5.94
N ASP A 446 -18.84 -12.68 5.55
CA ASP A 446 -18.96 -13.84 6.45
C ASP A 446 -17.67 -14.65 6.64
N TRP A 447 -16.79 -14.73 5.60
CA TRP A 447 -15.60 -15.57 5.64
C TRP A 447 -14.52 -15.12 6.65
N PRO A 448 -14.27 -13.83 6.96
CA PRO A 448 -13.40 -13.46 8.08
C PRO A 448 -13.99 -13.90 9.42
N VAL A 449 -15.32 -13.86 9.54
CA VAL A 449 -16.03 -14.32 10.73
C VAL A 449 -15.83 -15.83 10.90
N ARG A 450 -16.06 -16.63 9.85
CA ARG A 450 -15.81 -18.08 9.89
C ARG A 450 -14.39 -18.41 10.31
N TYR A 451 -13.41 -17.75 9.68
CA TYR A 451 -11.98 -17.96 10.01
C TYR A 451 -11.69 -17.73 11.49
N TYR A 452 -12.21 -16.65 12.09
CA TYR A 452 -11.95 -16.38 13.49
C TYR A 452 -12.76 -17.28 14.42
N LEU A 453 -14.00 -17.63 14.11
CA LEU A 453 -14.77 -18.59 14.89
C LEU A 453 -14.08 -19.96 14.94
N ASP A 454 -13.59 -20.46 13.80
CA ASP A 454 -12.82 -21.70 13.71
C ASP A 454 -11.54 -21.61 14.54
N ARG A 455 -10.82 -20.50 14.45
CA ARG A 455 -9.60 -20.23 15.22
C ARG A 455 -9.84 -20.17 16.74
N PHE A 456 -11.04 -19.75 17.15
CA PHE A 456 -11.46 -19.72 18.56
C PHE A 456 -12.17 -21.00 19.01
N GLY A 457 -12.24 -22.03 18.16
CA GLY A 457 -12.85 -23.33 18.51
C GLY A 457 -14.37 -23.29 18.62
N ARG A 458 -15.05 -22.37 17.95
CA ARG A 458 -16.50 -22.20 17.96
C ARG A 458 -17.15 -22.64 16.63
N ALA A 459 -16.88 -23.89 16.24
CA ALA A 459 -17.49 -24.51 15.07
C ALA A 459 -19.03 -24.71 15.19
N ASP A 460 -19.57 -24.55 16.39
CA ASP A 460 -21.00 -24.57 16.67
C ASP A 460 -21.73 -23.32 16.17
N LEU A 461 -21.03 -22.18 16.01
CA LEU A 461 -21.60 -20.91 15.55
C LEU A 461 -21.64 -20.87 14.02
N THR A 462 -22.72 -20.31 13.48
CA THR A 462 -22.90 -20.20 12.01
C THR A 462 -22.63 -18.75 11.58
N ALA A 463 -21.72 -18.55 10.59
CA ALA A 463 -21.48 -17.25 9.99
C ALA A 463 -22.32 -17.07 8.72
N THR A 464 -23.05 -15.94 8.62
CA THR A 464 -23.87 -15.60 7.47
C THR A 464 -23.65 -14.14 7.03
N MET A 465 -23.98 -13.84 5.77
CA MET A 465 -23.86 -12.48 5.24
C MET A 465 -25.03 -11.59 5.68
N LEU A 466 -24.76 -10.31 5.88
CA LEU A 466 -25.79 -9.28 6.15
C LEU A 466 -26.55 -8.93 4.87
N ARG A 467 -27.51 -9.80 4.53
CA ARG A 467 -28.44 -9.64 3.40
C ARG A 467 -29.89 -9.88 3.85
N PRO A 468 -30.87 -9.22 3.24
CA PRO A 468 -32.27 -9.36 3.66
C PRO A 468 -32.79 -10.78 3.72
N GLU A 469 -32.33 -11.64 2.78
CA GLU A 469 -32.87 -12.99 2.61
C GLU A 469 -32.29 -14.03 3.57
N VAL A 470 -31.10 -13.77 4.13
CA VAL A 470 -30.36 -14.78 4.91
C VAL A 470 -29.98 -14.35 6.32
N ALA A 471 -29.94 -13.05 6.60
CA ALA A 471 -29.53 -12.54 7.89
C ALA A 471 -30.56 -12.89 8.97
N CYS A 472 -30.12 -13.57 10.05
CA CYS A 472 -30.96 -14.00 11.16
C CYS A 472 -32.13 -14.90 10.77
N ALA A 473 -32.05 -15.58 9.62
CA ALA A 473 -33.13 -16.44 9.11
C ALA A 473 -33.27 -17.78 9.84
N SER A 474 -32.28 -18.16 10.63
CA SER A 474 -32.21 -19.47 11.31
C SER A 474 -33.22 -19.63 12.46
N GLY A 475 -33.89 -18.56 12.89
CA GLY A 475 -34.77 -18.58 14.06
C GLY A 475 -34.05 -18.73 15.40
N LYS A 476 -32.71 -18.59 15.42
CA LYS A 476 -31.85 -18.63 16.61
C LYS A 476 -31.51 -17.22 17.06
N VAL A 477 -30.83 -17.13 18.23
CA VAL A 477 -30.19 -15.86 18.63
C VAL A 477 -29.17 -15.45 17.58
N CYS A 478 -29.22 -14.17 17.20
CA CYS A 478 -28.42 -13.62 16.12
C CYS A 478 -27.54 -12.49 16.63
N TYR A 479 -26.25 -12.54 16.33
CA TYR A 479 -25.30 -11.48 16.60
C TYR A 479 -24.91 -10.78 15.30
N VAL A 480 -25.35 -9.53 15.13
CA VAL A 480 -25.01 -8.73 13.95
C VAL A 480 -23.76 -7.91 14.22
N VAL A 481 -22.68 -8.22 13.51
CA VAL A 481 -21.38 -7.58 13.61
C VAL A 481 -21.29 -6.48 12.55
N VAL A 482 -21.27 -5.23 12.99
CA VAL A 482 -21.20 -4.04 12.13
C VAL A 482 -19.82 -3.40 12.28
N GLN A 483 -19.08 -3.31 11.19
CA GLN A 483 -17.75 -2.70 11.14
C GLN A 483 -17.85 -1.27 10.58
N THR A 484 -17.23 -0.27 11.25
CA THR A 484 -17.21 1.14 10.81
C THR A 484 -16.65 1.29 9.39
N GLY A 485 -15.70 0.45 8.97
CA GLY A 485 -15.13 0.46 7.62
C GLY A 485 -15.98 -0.20 6.53
N ARG A 486 -17.02 -0.96 6.88
CA ARG A 486 -17.78 -1.82 5.95
C ARG A 486 -19.14 -1.23 5.57
N LEU A 487 -19.11 -0.11 4.84
CA LEU A 487 -20.30 0.58 4.36
C LEU A 487 -20.54 0.25 2.89
N TYR A 488 -21.72 -0.30 2.56
CA TYR A 488 -22.11 -0.71 1.21
C TYR A 488 -23.53 -0.23 0.90
N PHE A 489 -23.87 -0.08 -0.37
CA PHE A 489 -25.27 0.24 -0.75
C PHE A 489 -26.26 -0.83 -0.24
N ALA A 490 -25.84 -2.10 -0.25
CA ALA A 490 -26.70 -3.22 0.14
C ALA A 490 -27.00 -3.31 1.64
N ASN A 491 -26.17 -2.72 2.52
CA ASN A 491 -26.35 -2.81 3.96
C ASN A 491 -26.88 -1.52 4.61
N GLN A 492 -27.09 -0.43 3.86
CA GLN A 492 -27.50 0.86 4.42
C GLN A 492 -28.78 0.76 5.27
N ALA A 493 -29.82 0.11 4.75
CA ALA A 493 -31.10 -0.04 5.46
C ALA A 493 -30.95 -0.80 6.78
N ALA A 494 -30.11 -1.85 6.82
CA ALA A 494 -29.80 -2.57 8.05
C ALA A 494 -29.02 -1.69 9.04
N LEU A 495 -28.04 -0.95 8.57
CA LEU A 495 -27.24 -0.05 9.42
C LEU A 495 -28.07 1.07 10.02
N GLU A 496 -28.99 1.67 9.24
CA GLU A 496 -29.93 2.69 9.71
C GLU A 496 -30.88 2.12 10.79
N ASN A 497 -31.44 0.92 10.58
CA ASN A 497 -32.27 0.25 11.55
C ASN A 497 -31.50 -0.10 12.83
N LEU A 498 -30.30 -0.62 12.72
CA LEU A 498 -29.46 -0.99 13.86
C LEU A 498 -28.94 0.25 14.62
N ALA A 499 -28.74 1.37 13.95
CA ALA A 499 -28.30 2.62 14.61
C ALA A 499 -29.31 3.16 15.65
N THR A 500 -30.60 2.75 15.57
CA THR A 500 -31.61 3.10 16.56
C THR A 500 -31.58 2.24 17.83
N ARG A 501 -30.77 1.16 17.81
CA ARG A 501 -30.66 0.18 18.90
C ARG A 501 -29.38 0.39 19.70
N THR A 502 -29.38 -0.02 20.96
CA THR A 502 -28.15 -0.07 21.77
C THR A 502 -27.33 -1.31 21.37
N PRO A 503 -26.05 -1.17 20.97
CA PRO A 503 -25.21 -2.34 20.71
C PRO A 503 -25.00 -3.14 22.00
N TRP A 504 -25.02 -4.47 21.87
CA TRP A 504 -24.69 -5.40 22.95
C TRP A 504 -23.20 -5.29 23.33
N TYR A 505 -22.32 -5.04 22.36
CA TYR A 505 -20.88 -4.85 22.56
C TYR A 505 -20.32 -3.84 21.57
N VAL A 506 -19.34 -3.07 22.01
CA VAL A 506 -18.57 -2.13 21.16
C VAL A 506 -17.09 -2.41 21.36
N GLU A 507 -16.37 -2.68 20.27
CA GLU A 507 -14.92 -2.78 20.26
C GLU A 507 -14.33 -1.40 19.97
N PRO A 508 -13.61 -0.76 20.90
CA PRO A 508 -12.98 0.52 20.67
C PRO A 508 -11.53 0.36 20.20
N VAL A 509 -11.12 1.17 19.25
CA VAL A 509 -9.71 1.35 18.87
C VAL A 509 -9.37 2.82 18.91
N ASN A 510 -8.34 3.20 19.66
CA ASN A 510 -7.98 4.60 19.90
C ASN A 510 -9.18 5.45 20.40
N GLY A 511 -10.03 4.86 21.26
CA GLY A 511 -11.23 5.51 21.80
C GLY A 511 -12.40 5.60 20.83
N ARG A 512 -12.31 5.03 19.62
CA ARG A 512 -13.37 5.07 18.60
C ARG A 512 -14.03 3.70 18.44
N PRO A 513 -15.37 3.65 18.30
CA PRO A 513 -16.06 2.40 18.02
C PRO A 513 -15.71 1.90 16.62
N THR A 514 -14.94 0.81 16.53
CA THR A 514 -14.54 0.18 15.26
C THR A 514 -15.49 -0.93 14.85
N VAL A 515 -15.96 -1.71 15.82
CA VAL A 515 -16.95 -2.77 15.60
C VAL A 515 -18.07 -2.63 16.63
N ARG A 516 -19.32 -2.69 16.18
CA ARG A 516 -20.51 -2.75 17.02
C ARG A 516 -21.18 -4.09 16.81
N ILE A 517 -21.58 -4.73 17.91
CA ILE A 517 -22.30 -6.01 17.84
C ILE A 517 -23.68 -5.80 18.44
N TYR A 518 -24.70 -6.18 17.70
CA TYR A 518 -26.09 -6.15 18.13
C TYR A 518 -26.59 -7.57 18.36
N ARG A 519 -27.14 -7.87 19.53
CA ARG A 519 -27.76 -9.15 19.82
C ARG A 519 -29.25 -9.05 19.55
N LEU A 520 -29.75 -9.84 18.63
CA LEU A 520 -31.14 -9.91 18.23
C LEU A 520 -31.77 -11.21 18.78
N ALA A 521 -32.99 -11.11 19.27
CA ALA A 521 -33.74 -12.26 19.73
C ALA A 521 -34.18 -13.14 18.54
N PRO A 522 -34.54 -14.42 18.77
CA PRO A 522 -35.11 -15.27 17.74
C PRO A 522 -36.31 -14.62 17.06
N GLY A 523 -36.28 -14.54 15.73
CA GLY A 523 -37.32 -13.90 14.91
C GLY A 523 -37.17 -12.39 14.71
N GLU A 524 -36.21 -11.73 15.37
CA GLU A 524 -35.84 -10.36 15.04
C GLU A 524 -34.95 -10.28 13.80
N HIS A 525 -35.08 -9.20 13.04
CA HIS A 525 -34.34 -9.02 11.79
C HIS A 525 -33.56 -7.69 11.78
N PRO A 526 -32.31 -7.65 11.21
CA PRO A 526 -31.54 -6.42 11.14
C PRO A 526 -32.09 -5.41 10.13
N PHE A 527 -32.79 -5.87 9.10
CA PHE A 527 -33.45 -4.99 8.13
C PHE A 527 -34.83 -4.55 8.62
N PRO A 528 -35.32 -3.37 8.21
CA PRO A 528 -36.69 -2.96 8.50
C PRO A 528 -37.70 -3.94 7.83
N ALA A 529 -38.88 -4.12 8.43
CA ALA A 529 -39.93 -4.90 7.81
C ALA A 529 -40.26 -4.30 6.43
N GLN A 530 -40.34 -5.16 5.43
CA GLN A 530 -40.76 -4.70 4.10
C GLN A 530 -42.25 -4.28 4.20
N SER A 531 -42.51 -2.98 4.03
CA SER A 531 -43.86 -2.42 3.99
C SER A 531 -44.54 -2.75 2.66
#